data_726650ab46a44b38377a42072524c34f
#
_entry.id   726650ab46a44b38377a42072524c34f
#
_cell.length_a   1.000
_cell.length_b   1.000
_cell.length_c   1.000
_cell.angle_alpha   90.00
_cell.angle_beta   90.00
_cell.angle_gamma   90.00
#
_symmetry.space_group_name_H-M   'P 1'
#
loop_
_entity.id
_entity.type
_entity.pdbx_description
1 polymer ?
#
loop_
_entity_poly.entity_id
_entity_poly.type
_entity_poly.pdbx_seq_one_letter_code
_entity_poly.pdbx_strand_id
1 'polypeptide(L)'
;LLRAMRPECRLILVGDADQLPSVGPGAVLKDIIKADVFNVVRLVKIFRQEEAGDIVINAHKINQGIPVAVSTRSKDFPFITRKDAQSVINAMITLVKDKLPAYTDCKTEEVQVLTPTRKGRLGAVNLNTVLQQYLNPASDGKVEKEISGVIYREGDKVMQIKNNYKIGWEIRGYHGIPVETGLGVFNGDMGIIAVSYTHLRAHETSAHL
;
A
#
# COMPACT_ATOMS: atom_id res chain seq x y z
N LEU A 1 -11.81 25.62 -8.33
CA LEU A 1 -12.91 24.74 -8.73
C LEU A 1 -14.24 25.53 -8.74
N LEU A 2 -14.74 25.99 -7.58
CA LEU A 2 -16.06 26.64 -7.46
C LEU A 2 -16.22 27.85 -8.39
N ARG A 3 -15.18 28.71 -8.55
CA ARG A 3 -15.20 29.84 -9.47
C ARG A 3 -15.29 29.47 -10.96
N ALA A 4 -14.95 28.25 -11.30
CA ALA A 4 -14.98 27.73 -12.68
C ALA A 4 -16.28 26.98 -12.99
N MET A 5 -17.16 26.79 -12.01
CA MET A 5 -18.43 26.09 -12.22
C MET A 5 -19.49 27.04 -12.78
N ARG A 6 -20.32 26.51 -13.66
CA ARG A 6 -21.52 27.25 -14.11
C ARG A 6 -22.61 27.21 -13.02
N PRO A 7 -23.47 28.23 -12.92
CA PRO A 7 -24.53 28.30 -11.89
C PRO A 7 -25.47 27.08 -11.88
N GLU A 8 -25.67 26.44 -13.03
CA GLU A 8 -26.57 25.30 -13.20
C GLU A 8 -25.94 23.96 -12.83
N CYS A 9 -24.62 23.94 -12.55
CA CYS A 9 -23.92 22.71 -12.22
C CYS A 9 -24.21 22.27 -10.80
N ARG A 10 -24.49 20.96 -10.64
CA ARG A 10 -24.53 20.31 -9.33
C ARG A 10 -23.13 19.77 -8.99
N LEU A 11 -22.62 20.12 -7.81
CA LEU A 11 -21.37 19.58 -7.28
C LEU A 11 -21.69 18.45 -6.29
N ILE A 12 -21.11 17.27 -6.54
CA ILE A 12 -21.14 16.14 -5.63
C ILE A 12 -19.71 15.89 -5.18
N LEU A 13 -19.46 16.01 -3.87
CA LEU A 13 -18.18 15.69 -3.25
C LEU A 13 -18.25 14.27 -2.67
N VAL A 14 -17.33 13.42 -3.06
CA VAL A 14 -17.22 12.04 -2.58
C VAL A 14 -15.84 11.87 -1.95
N GLY A 15 -15.79 11.28 -0.77
CA GLY A 15 -14.54 11.02 -0.07
C GLY A 15 -14.78 10.42 1.30
N ASP A 16 -13.68 10.13 2.00
CA ASP A 16 -13.67 9.54 3.33
C ASP A 16 -13.13 10.59 4.33
N ALA A 17 -14.04 11.10 5.17
CA ALA A 17 -13.70 12.12 6.17
C ALA A 17 -12.88 11.57 7.35
N ASP A 18 -12.81 10.24 7.49
CA ASP A 18 -12.10 9.57 8.59
C ASP A 18 -10.68 9.17 8.19
N GLN A 19 -10.34 9.21 6.89
CA GLN A 19 -8.97 9.05 6.42
C GLN A 19 -8.10 10.28 6.71
N LEU A 20 -6.78 10.10 6.59
CA LEU A 20 -5.83 11.19 6.73
C LEU A 20 -6.15 12.30 5.70
N PRO A 21 -6.16 13.58 6.13
CA PRO A 21 -6.40 14.69 5.22
C PRO A 21 -5.25 14.83 4.21
N SER A 22 -5.50 15.52 3.10
CA SER A 22 -4.46 15.93 2.17
C SER A 22 -3.37 16.75 2.88
N VAL A 23 -2.13 16.64 2.42
CA VAL A 23 -1.01 17.41 2.97
C VAL A 23 -1.22 18.89 2.69
N GLY A 24 -1.35 19.69 3.75
CA GLY A 24 -1.61 21.12 3.68
C GLY A 24 -2.56 21.60 4.78
N PRO A 25 -2.79 22.91 4.91
CA PRO A 25 -3.70 23.45 5.91
C PRO A 25 -5.16 23.15 5.58
N GLY A 26 -5.92 22.74 6.59
CA GLY A 26 -7.37 22.50 6.49
C GLY A 26 -7.74 21.06 6.13
N ALA A 27 -8.99 20.71 6.44
CA ALA A 27 -9.61 19.41 6.13
C ALA A 27 -10.95 19.65 5.41
N VAL A 28 -10.86 20.10 4.16
CA VAL A 28 -11.99 20.65 3.38
C VAL A 28 -13.25 19.80 3.46
N LEU A 29 -13.18 18.50 3.20
CA LEU A 29 -14.36 17.63 3.26
C LEU A 29 -14.94 17.56 4.67
N LYS A 30 -14.09 17.39 5.68
CA LYS A 30 -14.50 17.31 7.09
C LYS A 30 -15.10 18.63 7.58
N ASP A 31 -14.54 19.74 7.14
CA ASP A 31 -15.02 21.07 7.51
C ASP A 31 -16.38 21.39 6.85
N ILE A 32 -16.56 21.01 5.58
CA ILE A 32 -17.86 21.12 4.89
C ILE A 32 -18.94 20.27 5.58
N ILE A 33 -18.59 19.04 5.96
CA ILE A 33 -19.52 18.15 6.69
C ILE A 33 -19.89 18.73 8.05
N LYS A 34 -18.91 19.30 8.78
CA LYS A 34 -19.14 19.91 10.09
C LYS A 34 -19.96 21.20 10.05
N ALA A 35 -19.89 21.93 8.94
CA ALA A 35 -20.64 23.17 8.76
C ALA A 35 -22.16 22.93 8.72
N ASP A 36 -22.59 21.71 8.41
CA ASP A 36 -23.99 21.27 8.38
C ASP A 36 -24.94 22.16 7.55
N VAL A 37 -24.38 22.78 6.49
CA VAL A 37 -25.13 23.68 5.58
C VAL A 37 -25.49 23.01 4.26
N PHE A 38 -25.03 21.80 4.03
CA PHE A 38 -25.26 21.01 2.82
C PHE A 38 -25.82 19.64 3.15
N ASN A 39 -26.54 19.06 2.20
CA ASN A 39 -27.01 17.67 2.35
C ASN A 39 -25.83 16.69 2.37
N VAL A 40 -25.72 15.90 3.41
CA VAL A 40 -24.66 14.90 3.59
C VAL A 40 -25.28 13.52 3.65
N VAL A 41 -24.80 12.62 2.79
CA VAL A 41 -25.11 11.18 2.86
C VAL A 41 -23.88 10.46 3.41
N ARG A 42 -24.05 9.77 4.55
CA ARG A 42 -22.98 8.98 5.18
C ARG A 42 -23.20 7.50 4.88
N LEU A 43 -22.17 6.88 4.30
CA LEU A 43 -22.10 5.43 4.11
C LEU A 43 -21.41 4.83 5.33
N VAL A 44 -22.15 4.11 6.17
CA VAL A 44 -21.65 3.57 7.44
C VAL A 44 -21.48 2.04 7.42
N LYS A 45 -22.00 1.36 6.40
CA LYS A 45 -21.93 -0.08 6.30
C LYS A 45 -20.69 -0.51 5.50
N ILE A 46 -19.85 -1.37 6.11
CA ILE A 46 -18.65 -1.92 5.48
C ILE A 46 -18.99 -3.28 4.90
N PHE A 47 -18.86 -3.42 3.56
CA PHE A 47 -19.17 -4.66 2.84
C PHE A 47 -17.94 -5.49 2.46
N ARG A 48 -16.73 -4.95 2.64
CA ARG A 48 -15.49 -5.59 2.17
C ARG A 48 -15.00 -6.76 3.01
N GLN A 49 -15.52 -6.89 4.22
CA GLN A 49 -15.06 -7.90 5.19
C GLN A 49 -16.30 -8.51 5.87
N GLU A 50 -16.14 -9.70 6.44
CA GLU A 50 -17.19 -10.31 7.25
C GLU A 50 -17.64 -9.34 8.34
N GLU A 51 -18.93 -9.10 8.46
CA GLU A 51 -19.52 -8.09 9.36
C GLU A 51 -19.12 -8.27 10.84
N ALA A 52 -18.63 -9.45 11.23
CA ALA A 52 -18.24 -9.82 12.59
C ALA A 52 -16.72 -9.90 12.83
N GLY A 53 -15.88 -9.55 11.86
CA GLY A 53 -14.42 -9.63 11.99
C GLY A 53 -13.84 -8.60 12.97
N ASP A 54 -12.80 -8.97 13.72
CA ASP A 54 -12.11 -8.08 14.65
C ASP A 54 -11.49 -6.87 13.95
N ILE A 55 -11.09 -6.98 12.68
CA ILE A 55 -10.61 -5.85 11.87
C ILE A 55 -11.69 -4.77 11.81
N VAL A 56 -12.92 -5.12 11.45
CA VAL A 56 -14.03 -4.16 11.31
C VAL A 56 -14.40 -3.57 12.67
N ILE A 57 -14.56 -4.40 13.69
CA ILE A 57 -14.89 -3.96 15.06
C ILE A 57 -13.82 -2.98 15.57
N ASN A 58 -12.55 -3.31 15.41
CA ASN A 58 -11.45 -2.48 15.88
C ASN A 58 -11.31 -1.19 15.06
N ALA A 59 -11.55 -1.22 13.75
CA ALA A 59 -11.58 -0.02 12.92
C ALA A 59 -12.65 0.98 13.41
N HIS A 60 -13.85 0.52 13.71
CA HIS A 60 -14.92 1.35 14.28
C HIS A 60 -14.53 1.92 15.65
N LYS A 61 -13.95 1.10 16.53
CA LYS A 61 -13.48 1.56 17.83
C LYS A 61 -12.43 2.65 17.70
N ILE A 62 -11.44 2.47 16.84
CA ILE A 62 -10.37 3.45 16.59
C ILE A 62 -10.99 4.77 16.09
N ASN A 63 -11.91 4.70 15.15
CA ASN A 63 -12.57 5.90 14.62
C ASN A 63 -13.38 6.67 15.69
N GLN A 64 -13.93 5.97 16.65
CA GLN A 64 -14.67 6.54 17.79
C GLN A 64 -13.77 6.95 18.96
N GLY A 65 -12.45 6.73 18.88
CA GLY A 65 -11.51 6.97 19.98
C GLY A 65 -11.64 5.98 21.12
N ILE A 66 -12.26 4.83 20.90
CA ILE A 66 -12.42 3.77 21.89
C ILE A 66 -11.18 2.88 21.90
N PRO A 67 -10.64 2.50 23.07
CA PRO A 67 -9.49 1.57 23.13
C PRO A 67 -9.79 0.23 22.46
N VAL A 68 -8.81 -0.24 21.67
CA VAL A 68 -8.88 -1.51 20.99
C VAL A 68 -8.47 -2.65 21.93
N ALA A 69 -9.29 -3.68 22.02
CA ALA A 69 -8.90 -4.92 22.68
C ALA A 69 -8.01 -5.73 21.75
N VAL A 70 -6.74 -5.85 22.09
CA VAL A 70 -5.77 -6.63 21.30
C VAL A 70 -5.62 -8.04 21.89
N SER A 71 -5.66 -9.05 21.03
CA SER A 71 -5.54 -10.46 21.43
C SER A 71 -4.69 -11.24 20.43
N THR A 72 -3.88 -12.17 20.95
CA THR A 72 -3.14 -13.13 20.13
C THR A 72 -4.05 -14.19 19.50
N ARG A 73 -5.29 -14.33 19.99
CA ARG A 73 -6.25 -15.35 19.54
C ARG A 73 -7.21 -14.85 18.47
N SER A 74 -7.16 -13.58 18.10
CA SER A 74 -7.95 -13.06 16.98
C SER A 74 -7.56 -13.77 15.69
N LYS A 75 -8.55 -14.13 14.86
CA LYS A 75 -8.29 -14.78 13.58
C LYS A 75 -7.79 -13.79 12.52
N ASP A 76 -8.41 -12.62 12.44
CA ASP A 76 -8.15 -11.61 11.42
C ASP A 76 -7.34 -10.40 11.93
N PHE A 77 -7.27 -10.20 13.27
CA PHE A 77 -6.55 -9.10 13.91
C PHE A 77 -5.66 -9.58 15.07
N PRO A 78 -4.72 -10.52 14.86
CA PRO A 78 -3.85 -11.01 15.91
C PRO A 78 -2.85 -9.93 16.33
N PHE A 79 -2.60 -9.82 17.65
CA PHE A 79 -1.63 -8.90 18.21
C PHE A 79 -0.49 -9.67 18.89
N ILE A 80 0.74 -9.38 18.49
CA ILE A 80 1.94 -10.08 18.95
C ILE A 80 2.91 -9.07 19.58
N THR A 81 3.15 -9.17 20.87
CA THR A 81 4.12 -8.32 21.58
C THR A 81 5.53 -8.88 21.48
N ARG A 82 6.50 -7.99 21.22
CA ARG A 82 7.93 -8.28 21.28
C ARG A 82 8.63 -7.22 22.12
N LYS A 83 9.70 -7.62 22.82
CA LYS A 83 10.39 -6.76 23.81
C LYS A 83 11.42 -5.81 23.19
N ASP A 84 11.96 -6.18 22.04
CA ASP A 84 13.06 -5.45 21.39
C ASP A 84 12.92 -5.46 19.86
N ALA A 85 13.64 -4.54 19.22
CA ALA A 85 13.56 -4.36 17.76
C ALA A 85 14.00 -5.60 16.99
N GLN A 86 14.99 -6.36 17.47
CA GLN A 86 15.46 -7.55 16.75
C GLN A 86 14.41 -8.66 16.77
N SER A 87 13.75 -8.87 17.90
CA SER A 87 12.65 -9.82 18.05
C SER A 87 11.45 -9.45 17.18
N VAL A 88 11.17 -8.14 16.98
CA VAL A 88 10.15 -7.65 16.05
C VAL A 88 10.54 -8.00 14.61
N ILE A 89 11.78 -7.71 14.21
CA ILE A 89 12.28 -8.00 12.85
C ILE A 89 12.21 -9.51 12.56
N ASN A 90 12.66 -10.35 13.47
CA ASN A 90 12.65 -11.80 13.29
C ASN A 90 11.21 -12.34 13.16
N ALA A 91 10.30 -11.82 14.00
CA ALA A 91 8.88 -12.19 13.90
C ALA A 91 8.28 -11.72 12.56
N MET A 92 8.58 -10.50 12.12
CA MET A 92 8.13 -9.96 10.84
C MET A 92 8.61 -10.84 9.67
N ILE A 93 9.90 -11.21 9.62
CA ILE A 93 10.44 -12.07 8.56
C ILE A 93 9.68 -13.39 8.52
N THR A 94 9.52 -14.06 9.67
CA THR A 94 8.81 -15.35 9.77
C THR A 94 7.35 -15.22 9.33
N LEU A 95 6.68 -14.12 9.72
CA LEU A 95 5.30 -13.88 9.34
C LEU A 95 5.17 -13.66 7.82
N VAL A 96 5.98 -12.79 7.24
CA VAL A 96 5.89 -12.43 5.82
C VAL A 96 6.30 -13.58 4.92
N LYS A 97 7.37 -14.31 5.29
CA LYS A 97 7.93 -15.38 4.45
C LYS A 97 7.10 -16.66 4.50
N ASP A 98 6.66 -17.06 5.70
CA ASP A 98 6.15 -18.41 5.92
C ASP A 98 4.70 -18.43 6.43
N LYS A 99 4.40 -17.65 7.49
CA LYS A 99 3.15 -17.83 8.24
C LYS A 99 1.93 -17.20 7.58
N LEU A 100 2.04 -15.96 7.14
CA LEU A 100 0.91 -15.26 6.51
C LEU A 100 0.55 -15.87 5.15
N PRO A 101 1.50 -16.13 4.23
CA PRO A 101 1.18 -16.82 2.99
C PRO A 101 0.44 -18.15 3.20
N ALA A 102 0.89 -18.97 4.13
CA ALA A 102 0.24 -20.24 4.46
C ALA A 102 -1.12 -20.08 5.14
N TYR A 103 -1.31 -19.00 5.93
CA TYR A 103 -2.56 -18.76 6.66
C TYR A 103 -3.66 -18.16 5.80
N THR A 104 -3.31 -17.28 4.87
CA THR A 104 -4.27 -16.54 4.03
C THR A 104 -4.35 -17.09 2.60
N ASP A 105 -3.61 -18.15 2.28
CA ASP A 105 -3.51 -18.75 0.94
C ASP A 105 -3.15 -17.69 -0.12
N CYS A 106 -2.16 -16.84 0.21
CA CYS A 106 -1.67 -15.80 -0.67
C CYS A 106 -0.18 -15.97 -0.98
N LYS A 107 0.31 -15.26 -1.98
CA LYS A 107 1.74 -15.21 -2.28
C LYS A 107 2.45 -14.26 -1.32
N THR A 108 3.75 -14.48 -1.11
CA THR A 108 4.59 -13.60 -0.28
C THR A 108 4.57 -12.15 -0.77
N GLU A 109 4.50 -11.94 -2.09
CA GLU A 109 4.43 -10.61 -2.71
C GLU A 109 3.13 -9.86 -2.39
N GLU A 110 2.07 -10.57 -2.02
CA GLU A 110 0.78 -9.98 -1.65
C GLU A 110 0.75 -9.49 -0.20
N VAL A 111 1.70 -9.95 0.63
CA VAL A 111 1.83 -9.48 2.01
C VAL A 111 2.45 -8.09 2.06
N GLN A 112 1.82 -7.16 2.78
CA GLN A 112 2.31 -5.79 2.95
C GLN A 112 2.68 -5.51 4.40
N VAL A 113 3.90 -4.99 4.63
CA VAL A 113 4.37 -4.53 5.94
C VAL A 113 4.18 -3.02 6.05
N LEU A 114 3.54 -2.58 7.12
CA LEU A 114 3.37 -1.16 7.44
C LEU A 114 4.19 -0.82 8.69
N THR A 115 4.89 0.32 8.65
CA THR A 115 5.64 0.85 9.79
C THR A 115 5.40 2.35 9.92
N PRO A 116 5.30 2.90 11.14
CA PRO A 116 5.01 4.31 11.35
C PRO A 116 6.21 5.22 11.05
N THR A 117 7.42 4.67 10.89
CA THR A 117 8.65 5.46 10.73
C THR A 117 9.39 5.12 9.45
N ARG A 118 10.06 6.12 8.86
CA ARG A 118 10.92 5.91 7.69
C ARG A 118 12.34 5.47 8.07
N LYS A 119 12.88 6.04 9.15
CA LYS A 119 14.27 5.83 9.62
C LYS A 119 14.29 5.01 10.91
N GLY A 120 15.47 4.48 11.26
CA GLY A 120 15.68 3.67 12.47
C GLY A 120 15.55 2.17 12.23
N ARG A 121 15.78 1.38 13.27
CA ARG A 121 15.83 -0.09 13.17
C ARG A 121 14.54 -0.71 12.66
N LEU A 122 13.39 -0.17 13.04
CA LEU A 122 12.06 -0.59 12.59
C LEU A 122 11.48 0.35 11.52
N GLY A 123 12.31 1.21 10.93
CA GLY A 123 11.89 2.11 9.85
C GLY A 123 11.86 1.43 8.49
N ALA A 124 11.03 1.94 7.59
CA ALA A 124 10.81 1.37 6.26
C ALA A 124 12.11 1.14 5.47
N VAL A 125 13.09 2.06 5.57
CA VAL A 125 14.37 1.91 4.86
C VAL A 125 15.11 0.66 5.31
N ASN A 126 15.27 0.46 6.63
CA ASN A 126 15.96 -0.71 7.16
C ASN A 126 15.16 -2.00 6.92
N LEU A 127 13.84 -1.95 7.12
CA LEU A 127 12.99 -3.12 6.92
C LEU A 127 12.97 -3.58 5.46
N ASN A 128 13.02 -2.67 4.48
CA ASN A 128 13.14 -3.03 3.07
C ASN A 128 14.45 -3.76 2.78
N THR A 129 15.57 -3.28 3.31
CA THR A 129 16.87 -3.96 3.16
C THR A 129 16.84 -5.36 3.77
N VAL A 130 16.30 -5.47 4.98
CA VAL A 130 16.19 -6.78 5.66
C VAL A 130 15.25 -7.72 4.88
N LEU A 131 14.08 -7.26 4.49
CA LEU A 131 13.13 -8.08 3.73
C LEU A 131 13.72 -8.53 2.39
N GLN A 132 14.42 -7.65 1.66
CA GLN A 132 15.10 -8.02 0.42
C GLN A 132 16.10 -9.17 0.65
N GLN A 133 16.91 -9.11 1.71
CA GLN A 133 17.88 -10.15 2.02
C GLN A 133 17.23 -11.52 2.28
N TYR A 134 16.03 -11.57 2.87
CA TYR A 134 15.36 -12.81 3.24
C TYR A 134 14.37 -13.32 2.18
N LEU A 135 13.72 -12.42 1.44
CA LEU A 135 12.69 -12.77 0.46
C LEU A 135 13.27 -12.88 -0.96
N ASN A 136 14.25 -12.05 -1.27
CA ASN A 136 14.89 -12.00 -2.58
C ASN A 136 16.42 -11.87 -2.42
N PRO A 137 17.12 -12.90 -1.88
CA PRO A 137 18.56 -12.84 -1.68
C PRO A 137 19.32 -12.68 -3.01
N ALA A 138 20.52 -12.10 -2.94
CA ALA A 138 21.43 -12.07 -4.06
C ALA A 138 21.76 -13.50 -4.53
N SER A 139 21.82 -13.70 -5.83
CA SER A 139 22.23 -14.96 -6.44
C SER A 139 22.89 -14.71 -7.79
N ASP A 140 23.74 -15.64 -8.22
CA ASP A 140 24.36 -15.58 -9.52
C ASP A 140 23.30 -15.50 -10.63
N GLY A 141 23.46 -14.51 -11.52
CA GLY A 141 22.54 -14.27 -12.64
C GLY A 141 21.42 -13.28 -12.38
N LYS A 142 21.13 -12.87 -11.13
CA LYS A 142 20.20 -11.76 -10.88
C LYS A 142 20.86 -10.42 -11.15
N VAL A 143 20.18 -9.58 -11.92
CA VAL A 143 20.65 -8.23 -12.20
C VAL A 143 20.34 -7.33 -11.01
N GLU A 144 21.36 -6.58 -10.58
CA GLU A 144 21.26 -5.59 -9.52
C GLU A 144 21.61 -4.20 -10.04
N LYS A 145 20.92 -3.18 -9.52
CA LYS A 145 21.22 -1.79 -9.81
C LYS A 145 21.12 -0.94 -8.56
N GLU A 146 22.19 -0.22 -8.26
CA GLU A 146 22.16 0.77 -7.19
C GLU A 146 21.65 2.13 -7.71
N ILE A 147 20.64 2.68 -7.05
CA ILE A 147 20.06 3.99 -7.33
C ILE A 147 19.92 4.74 -6.01
N SER A 148 20.62 5.87 -5.88
CA SER A 148 20.58 6.73 -4.68
C SER A 148 20.85 5.97 -3.36
N GLY A 149 21.81 5.03 -3.39
CA GLY A 149 22.18 4.23 -2.22
C GLY A 149 21.23 3.09 -1.87
N VAL A 150 20.29 2.79 -2.76
CA VAL A 150 19.37 1.64 -2.63
C VAL A 150 19.68 0.64 -3.73
N ILE A 151 19.89 -0.62 -3.35
CA ILE A 151 20.11 -1.71 -4.30
C ILE A 151 18.72 -2.27 -4.70
N TYR A 152 18.43 -2.19 -5.98
CA TYR A 152 17.27 -2.82 -6.60
C TYR A 152 17.72 -4.09 -7.31
N ARG A 153 16.95 -5.15 -7.14
CA ARG A 153 17.26 -6.47 -7.67
C ARG A 153 16.08 -7.02 -8.47
N GLU A 154 16.36 -7.74 -9.51
CA GLU A 154 15.36 -8.52 -10.22
C GLU A 154 14.58 -9.43 -9.25
N GLY A 155 13.25 -9.39 -9.32
CA GLY A 155 12.35 -10.06 -8.38
C GLY A 155 11.96 -9.21 -7.16
N ASP A 156 12.49 -7.99 -7.00
CA ASP A 156 12.06 -7.11 -5.91
C ASP A 156 10.63 -6.61 -6.12
N LYS A 157 9.85 -6.63 -5.04
CA LYS A 157 8.59 -5.91 -4.96
C LYS A 157 8.86 -4.42 -4.78
N VAL A 158 8.27 -3.63 -5.64
CA VAL A 158 8.42 -2.16 -5.63
C VAL A 158 7.07 -1.47 -5.62
N MET A 159 7.05 -0.22 -5.15
CA MET A 159 5.87 0.63 -5.16
C MET A 159 6.21 1.97 -5.77
N GLN A 160 5.35 2.46 -6.64
CA GLN A 160 5.43 3.82 -7.16
C GLN A 160 5.12 4.82 -6.05
N ILE A 161 6.04 5.76 -5.78
CA ILE A 161 5.89 6.73 -4.68
C ILE A 161 5.44 8.12 -5.15
N LYS A 162 5.28 8.31 -6.46
CA LYS A 162 4.80 9.56 -7.09
C LYS A 162 4.05 9.23 -8.36
N ASN A 163 2.99 10.00 -8.66
CA ASN A 163 2.29 9.86 -9.94
C ASN A 163 3.22 10.17 -11.11
N ASN A 164 3.25 9.30 -12.10
CA ASN A 164 3.93 9.53 -13.37
C ASN A 164 2.97 9.27 -14.53
N TYR A 165 2.38 10.32 -15.05
CA TYR A 165 1.38 10.28 -16.12
C TYR A 165 1.95 9.95 -17.51
N LYS A 166 3.28 9.87 -17.65
CA LYS A 166 3.98 9.67 -18.95
C LYS A 166 4.47 8.25 -19.16
N ILE A 167 4.47 7.40 -18.14
CA ILE A 167 4.86 6.00 -18.27
C ILE A 167 3.76 5.26 -19.02
N GLY A 168 4.12 4.64 -20.16
CA GLY A 168 3.26 3.69 -20.84
C GLY A 168 3.32 2.34 -20.14
N TRP A 169 2.20 1.65 -20.10
CA TRP A 169 2.11 0.26 -19.66
C TRP A 169 1.27 -0.56 -20.63
N GLU A 170 1.52 -1.86 -20.67
CA GLU A 170 0.77 -2.80 -21.50
C GLU A 170 0.52 -4.11 -20.76
N ILE A 171 -0.65 -4.69 -20.97
CA ILE A 171 -0.96 -6.07 -20.56
C ILE A 171 -0.76 -6.94 -21.79
N ARG A 172 0.14 -7.91 -21.68
CA ARG A 172 0.43 -8.85 -22.76
C ARG A 172 -0.40 -10.11 -22.58
N GLY A 173 -1.11 -10.49 -23.64
CA GLY A 173 -1.85 -11.75 -23.71
C GLY A 173 -1.00 -12.89 -24.26
N TYR A 174 -1.68 -13.90 -24.82
CA TYR A 174 -1.03 -15.06 -25.40
C TYR A 174 -0.10 -14.63 -26.55
N HIS A 175 1.08 -15.24 -26.64
CA HIS A 175 2.16 -14.89 -27.58
C HIS A 175 2.78 -13.49 -27.42
N GLY A 176 2.63 -12.82 -26.27
CA GLY A 176 3.24 -11.52 -26.03
C GLY A 176 2.57 -10.35 -26.76
N ILE A 177 1.39 -10.55 -27.33
CA ILE A 177 0.64 -9.49 -28.02
C ILE A 177 -0.04 -8.61 -26.97
N PRO A 178 0.12 -7.27 -27.01
CA PRO A 178 -0.60 -6.38 -26.12
C PRO A 178 -2.11 -6.52 -26.28
N VAL A 179 -2.82 -6.82 -25.20
CA VAL A 179 -4.30 -6.87 -25.16
C VAL A 179 -4.89 -5.59 -24.58
N GLU A 180 -4.10 -4.91 -23.77
CA GLU A 180 -4.48 -3.62 -23.19
C GLU A 180 -3.23 -2.75 -23.05
N THR A 181 -3.38 -1.45 -23.28
CA THR A 181 -2.30 -0.47 -23.11
C THR A 181 -2.84 0.77 -22.44
N GLY A 182 -2.01 1.47 -21.70
CA GLY A 182 -2.41 2.70 -21.04
C GLY A 182 -1.23 3.61 -20.73
N LEU A 183 -1.55 4.76 -20.17
CA LEU A 183 -0.57 5.75 -19.72
C LEU A 183 -0.81 6.08 -18.24
N GLY A 184 0.28 6.22 -17.53
CA GLY A 184 0.28 6.61 -16.13
C GLY A 184 0.49 5.42 -15.19
N VAL A 185 1.41 5.64 -14.22
CA VAL A 185 1.59 4.80 -13.04
C VAL A 185 1.47 5.73 -11.83
N PHE A 186 0.70 5.33 -10.85
CA PHE A 186 0.27 6.22 -9.78
C PHE A 186 0.90 5.88 -8.43
N ASN A 187 0.89 6.85 -7.54
CA ASN A 187 1.35 6.64 -6.18
C ASN A 187 0.54 5.53 -5.50
N GLY A 188 1.25 4.50 -5.02
CA GLY A 188 0.64 3.31 -4.42
C GLY A 188 0.58 2.09 -5.34
N ASP A 189 0.76 2.26 -6.67
CA ASP A 189 0.84 1.13 -7.59
C ASP A 189 2.04 0.26 -7.26
N MET A 190 1.83 -1.04 -7.19
CA MET A 190 2.84 -2.03 -6.85
C MET A 190 3.18 -2.90 -8.06
N GLY A 191 4.42 -3.37 -8.11
CA GLY A 191 4.90 -4.25 -9.14
C GLY A 191 6.12 -5.04 -8.70
N ILE A 192 6.55 -5.95 -9.55
CA ILE A 192 7.79 -6.74 -9.39
C ILE A 192 8.78 -6.31 -10.47
N ILE A 193 10.05 -6.13 -10.11
CA ILE A 193 11.12 -5.87 -11.08
C ILE A 193 11.37 -7.16 -11.87
N ALA A 194 10.92 -7.21 -13.12
CA ALA A 194 11.08 -8.38 -13.98
C ALA A 194 12.45 -8.42 -14.66
N VAL A 195 12.96 -7.26 -15.14
CA VAL A 195 14.27 -7.14 -15.79
C VAL A 195 14.84 -5.75 -15.55
N SER A 196 16.14 -5.65 -15.31
CA SER A 196 16.86 -4.38 -15.23
C SER A 196 17.95 -4.36 -16.30
N TYR A 197 17.72 -3.64 -17.40
CA TYR A 197 18.76 -3.43 -18.43
C TYR A 197 19.67 -2.27 -18.07
N THR A 198 20.97 -2.48 -18.16
CA THR A 198 21.99 -1.49 -17.81
C THR A 198 22.03 -0.30 -18.77
N HIS A 199 21.44 -0.39 -19.95
CA HIS A 199 21.49 0.60 -21.02
C HIS A 199 20.16 1.22 -21.45
N LEU A 200 19.03 0.78 -20.88
CA LEU A 200 17.74 1.37 -21.20
C LEU A 200 17.25 2.23 -20.04
N ARG A 201 16.84 3.45 -20.39
CA ARG A 201 16.10 4.34 -19.48
C ARG A 201 14.92 3.58 -18.93
N ALA A 202 14.62 3.76 -17.64
CA ALA A 202 13.50 3.14 -16.94
C ALA A 202 12.18 3.31 -17.70
N HIS A 203 11.78 2.32 -18.48
CA HIS A 203 10.57 2.37 -19.31
C HIS A 203 9.75 1.08 -19.33
N GLU A 204 10.05 0.09 -18.51
CA GLU A 204 9.18 -1.09 -18.48
C GLU A 204 8.96 -1.57 -17.04
N THR A 205 7.86 -1.17 -16.46
CA THR A 205 7.24 -1.85 -15.33
C THR A 205 6.12 -2.72 -15.90
N SER A 206 6.34 -4.02 -15.95
CA SER A 206 5.24 -4.98 -16.19
C SER A 206 4.47 -5.10 -14.90
N ALA A 207 3.30 -4.45 -14.80
CA ALA A 207 2.35 -4.72 -13.74
C ALA A 207 1.59 -6.02 -14.11
N HIS A 208 1.82 -7.09 -13.38
CA HIS A 208 0.91 -8.22 -13.35
C HIS A 208 -0.10 -7.95 -12.23
N LEU A 209 -1.30 -7.58 -12.61
CA LEU A 209 -2.48 -7.58 -11.76
C LEU A 209 -3.05 -9.00 -11.66
#